data_f77ad743e336297653b4949979205659
#
_entry.id   f77ad743e336297653b4949979205659
#
_cell.length_a   1.000
_cell.length_b   1.000
_cell.length_c   1.000
_cell.angle_alpha   90.00
_cell.angle_beta   90.00
_cell.angle_gamma   90.00
#
_symmetry.space_group_name_H-M   'P 1'
#
loop_
_entity.id
_entity.type
_entity.pdbx_description
1 polymer ?
#
loop_
_entity_poly.entity_id
_entity_poly.type
_entity_poly.pdbx_seq_one_letter_code
_entity_poly.pdbx_strand_id
1 'polypeptide(L)'
;MLFRSGILASLGGEDSGHIIFLNHHTTGDGILSALQVLLAMKKENKPLSELARLMDVFPQKLINVDVSSKPDIATIPEIVEVIEAVETQLGEKGRVLVRYSGTQNMCRVMVEGPTNEETETCCRRIVDVVKEKLA
;
A
#
# COMPACT_ATOMS: atom_id res chain seq x y z
N MET A 1 10.04 0.95 -2.82
CA MET A 1 10.07 2.14 -3.67
C MET A 1 9.59 1.77 -5.07
N LEU A 2 8.39 2.20 -5.44
CA LEU A 2 7.71 1.78 -6.66
C LEU A 2 7.78 2.88 -7.73
N PHE A 3 8.95 3.06 -8.32
CA PHE A 3 9.03 3.63 -9.65
C PHE A 3 9.31 2.51 -10.64
N ARG A 4 8.29 1.68 -10.92
CA ARG A 4 8.30 0.76 -12.04
C ARG A 4 7.38 1.30 -13.11
N SER A 5 7.94 1.52 -14.27
CA SER A 5 7.35 1.85 -15.56
C SER A 5 7.35 3.35 -15.90
N GLY A 6 7.88 3.68 -17.03
CA GLY A 6 7.95 4.86 -17.85
C GLY A 6 6.87 5.96 -17.76
N ILE A 7 6.24 6.14 -16.62
CA ILE A 7 5.39 7.27 -16.30
C ILE A 7 6.31 8.35 -15.73
N LEU A 8 6.38 9.49 -16.40
CA LEU A 8 6.98 10.72 -15.91
C LEU A 8 6.14 11.26 -14.75
N ALA A 9 6.25 10.63 -13.57
CA ALA A 9 5.59 11.13 -12.36
C ALA A 9 6.45 12.24 -11.75
N SER A 10 5.91 13.45 -11.66
CA SER A 10 6.57 14.58 -10.99
C SER A 10 6.49 14.51 -9.47
N LEU A 11 5.56 13.71 -8.93
CA LEU A 11 5.25 13.56 -7.52
C LEU A 11 5.08 12.09 -7.17
N GLY A 12 5.63 11.66 -6.04
CA GLY A 12 5.43 10.34 -5.45
C GLY A 12 5.28 10.43 -3.94
N GLY A 13 4.53 9.50 -3.34
CA GLY A 13 4.33 9.46 -1.91
C GLY A 13 4.02 8.06 -1.40
N GLU A 14 4.17 7.88 -0.08
CA GLU A 14 3.86 6.66 0.67
C GLU A 14 3.11 7.03 1.95
N ASP A 15 2.33 6.10 2.50
CA ASP A 15 1.64 6.28 3.79
C ASP A 15 2.59 6.53 4.97
N SER A 16 3.86 6.15 4.84
CA SER A 16 4.92 6.49 5.78
C SER A 16 5.20 7.99 5.89
N GLY A 17 4.56 8.83 5.06
CA GLY A 17 4.81 10.27 4.98
C GLY A 17 6.00 10.64 4.09
N HIS A 18 6.56 9.69 3.37
CA HIS A 18 7.64 9.96 2.41
C HIS A 18 7.07 10.56 1.14
N ILE A 19 7.36 11.83 0.87
CA ILE A 19 6.88 12.55 -0.32
C ILE A 19 8.09 13.00 -1.14
N ILE A 20 8.09 12.71 -2.44
CA ILE A 20 9.15 13.03 -3.38
C ILE A 20 8.60 13.96 -4.45
N PHE A 21 9.19 15.12 -4.60
CA PHE A 21 8.95 16.07 -5.69
C PHE A 21 10.10 15.98 -6.69
N LEU A 22 9.99 15.13 -7.70
CA LEU A 22 11.08 14.83 -8.64
C LEU A 22 11.62 16.04 -9.40
N ASN A 23 10.79 17.07 -9.58
CA ASN A 23 11.24 18.33 -10.20
C ASN A 23 12.16 19.17 -9.30
N HIS A 24 12.24 18.84 -7.99
CA HIS A 24 13.02 19.58 -7.01
C HIS A 24 14.10 18.71 -6.37
N HIS A 25 13.77 17.45 -6.04
CA HIS A 25 14.69 16.52 -5.37
C HIS A 25 14.36 15.06 -5.70
N THR A 26 15.37 14.19 -5.66
CA THR A 26 15.24 12.76 -5.97
C THR A 26 14.88 11.89 -4.77
N THR A 27 14.89 12.46 -3.57
CA THR A 27 14.54 11.77 -2.31
C THR A 27 13.45 12.54 -1.57
N GLY A 28 12.84 11.91 -0.57
CA GLY A 28 11.88 12.57 0.30
C GLY A 28 12.57 13.66 1.15
N ASP A 29 11.95 14.83 1.20
CA ASP A 29 12.36 15.98 2.00
C ASP A 29 11.13 16.60 2.67
N GLY A 30 11.10 16.55 4.02
CA GLY A 30 9.98 17.03 4.81
C GLY A 30 9.82 18.55 4.77
N ILE A 31 10.93 19.30 4.67
CA ILE A 31 10.91 20.78 4.60
C ILE A 31 10.37 21.20 3.23
N LEU A 32 10.88 20.61 2.16
CA LEU A 32 10.37 20.84 0.81
C LEU A 32 8.89 20.49 0.72
N SER A 33 8.46 19.36 1.28
CA SER A 33 7.07 18.94 1.30
C SER A 33 6.18 19.96 2.03
N ALA A 34 6.59 20.44 3.20
CA ALA A 34 5.88 21.47 3.94
C ALA A 34 5.73 22.77 3.15
N LEU A 35 6.81 23.23 2.49
CA LEU A 35 6.77 24.43 1.66
C LEU A 35 5.85 24.27 0.45
N GLN A 36 5.80 23.10 -0.18
CA GLN A 36 4.88 22.82 -1.29
C GLN A 36 3.42 22.81 -0.84
N VAL A 37 3.13 22.28 0.36
CA VAL A 37 1.79 22.34 0.95
C VAL A 37 1.37 23.78 1.23
N LEU A 38 2.24 24.59 1.84
CA LEU A 38 1.96 26.01 2.09
C LEU A 38 1.76 26.80 0.78
N LEU A 39 2.53 26.48 -0.25
CA LEU A 39 2.37 27.08 -1.58
C LEU A 39 1.00 26.72 -2.19
N ALA A 40 0.58 25.46 -2.08
CA ALA A 40 -0.72 25.00 -2.54
C ALA A 40 -1.86 25.73 -1.80
N MET A 41 -1.78 25.82 -0.47
CA MET A 41 -2.75 26.57 0.35
C MET A 41 -2.87 28.04 -0.09
N LYS A 42 -1.73 28.68 -0.32
CA LYS A 42 -1.69 30.07 -0.77
C LYS A 42 -2.26 30.24 -2.18
N LYS A 43 -1.95 29.33 -3.09
CA LYS A 43 -2.39 29.36 -4.47
C LYS A 43 -3.88 29.14 -4.61
N GLU A 44 -4.42 28.16 -3.87
CA GLU A 44 -5.84 27.83 -3.86
C GLU A 44 -6.66 28.74 -2.93
N ASN A 45 -5.99 29.53 -2.11
CA ASN A 45 -6.62 30.38 -1.05
C ASN A 45 -7.53 29.58 -0.13
N LYS A 46 -7.09 28.36 0.26
CA LYS A 46 -7.82 27.40 1.07
C LYS A 46 -7.00 26.91 2.26
N PRO A 47 -7.62 26.62 3.40
CA PRO A 47 -6.94 26.01 4.53
C PRO A 47 -6.61 24.53 4.22
N LEU A 48 -5.58 24.00 4.88
CA LEU A 48 -5.17 22.61 4.72
C LEU A 48 -6.31 21.62 5.05
N SER A 49 -7.14 21.91 6.03
CA SER A 49 -8.29 21.08 6.40
C SER A 49 -9.32 20.89 5.28
N GLU A 50 -9.37 21.82 4.34
CA GLU A 50 -10.22 21.72 3.15
C GLU A 50 -9.49 20.97 2.02
N LEU A 51 -8.21 21.31 1.79
CA LEU A 51 -7.40 20.68 0.76
C LEU A 51 -7.12 19.19 1.05
N ALA A 52 -7.04 18.79 2.32
CA ALA A 52 -6.83 17.40 2.73
C ALA A 52 -8.04 16.47 2.46
N ARG A 53 -9.20 17.02 2.10
CA ARG A 53 -10.43 16.24 1.81
C ARG A 53 -10.62 15.88 0.33
N LEU A 54 -9.56 15.94 -0.46
CA LEU A 54 -9.61 15.67 -1.91
C LEU A 54 -9.75 14.19 -2.26
N MET A 55 -9.49 13.28 -1.31
CA MET A 55 -9.54 11.85 -1.52
C MET A 55 -10.22 11.14 -0.35
N ASP A 56 -10.99 10.11 -0.69
CA ASP A 56 -11.40 9.12 0.31
C ASP A 56 -10.23 8.16 0.56
N VAL A 57 -9.88 8.01 1.84
CA VAL A 57 -8.83 7.07 2.27
C VAL A 57 -9.48 5.74 2.57
N PHE A 58 -9.15 4.72 1.79
CA PHE A 58 -9.60 3.35 2.08
C PHE A 58 -8.83 2.76 3.27
N PRO A 59 -9.52 2.07 4.19
CA PRO A 59 -8.86 1.32 5.24
C PRO A 59 -7.83 0.34 4.69
N GLN A 60 -6.66 0.28 5.31
CA GLN A 60 -5.59 -0.62 4.96
C GLN A 60 -5.21 -1.49 6.16
N LYS A 61 -5.03 -2.78 5.94
CA LYS A 61 -4.50 -3.72 6.92
C LYS A 61 -3.25 -4.39 6.39
N LEU A 62 -2.16 -4.29 7.15
CA LEU A 62 -0.91 -4.98 6.88
C LEU A 62 -0.65 -5.98 8.02
N ILE A 63 -0.43 -7.25 7.67
CA ILE A 63 -0.02 -8.30 8.61
C ILE A 63 1.26 -8.95 8.07
N ASN A 64 2.26 -9.06 8.95
CA ASN A 64 3.48 -9.77 8.67
C ASN A 64 3.37 -11.20 9.19
N VAL A 65 3.77 -12.18 8.38
CA VAL A 65 3.79 -13.60 8.70
C VAL A 65 5.23 -14.08 8.60
N ASP A 66 5.77 -14.62 9.69
CA ASP A 66 7.07 -15.28 9.65
C ASP A 66 6.97 -16.54 8.79
N VAL A 67 7.95 -16.75 7.92
CA VAL A 67 7.96 -17.86 6.97
C VAL A 67 9.28 -18.62 7.05
N SER A 68 9.21 -19.94 6.88
CA SER A 68 10.37 -20.84 6.88
C SER A 68 11.14 -20.80 5.54
N SER A 69 10.45 -20.46 4.45
CA SER A 69 11.00 -20.39 3.09
C SER A 69 10.29 -19.33 2.25
N LYS A 70 10.86 -18.98 1.10
CA LYS A 70 10.33 -17.95 0.20
C LYS A 70 10.20 -18.49 -1.25
N PRO A 71 9.42 -19.55 -1.50
CA PRO A 71 9.13 -19.97 -2.87
C PRO A 71 8.36 -18.87 -3.61
N ASP A 72 8.35 -18.92 -4.94
CA ASP A 72 7.50 -17.99 -5.70
C ASP A 72 6.03 -18.19 -5.32
N ILE A 73 5.36 -17.14 -4.85
CA ILE A 73 3.95 -17.17 -4.41
C ILE A 73 3.03 -17.69 -5.53
N ALA A 74 3.36 -17.38 -6.78
CA ALA A 74 2.60 -17.83 -7.95
C ALA A 74 2.65 -19.36 -8.16
N THR A 75 3.59 -20.06 -7.49
CA THR A 75 3.70 -21.52 -7.55
C THR A 75 2.93 -22.27 -6.46
N ILE A 76 2.22 -21.54 -5.59
CA ILE A 76 1.43 -22.10 -4.49
C ILE A 76 -0.05 -21.87 -4.78
N PRO A 77 -0.75 -22.87 -5.37
CA PRO A 77 -2.12 -22.69 -5.85
C PRO A 77 -3.09 -22.16 -4.79
N GLU A 78 -3.00 -22.66 -3.56
CA GLU A 78 -3.91 -22.26 -2.47
C GLU A 78 -3.75 -20.79 -2.08
N ILE A 79 -2.53 -20.24 -2.16
CA ILE A 79 -2.30 -18.80 -1.91
C ILE A 79 -2.84 -17.99 -3.08
N VAL A 80 -2.64 -18.43 -4.31
CA VAL A 80 -3.16 -17.75 -5.50
C VAL A 80 -4.70 -17.72 -5.46
N GLU A 81 -5.33 -18.87 -5.20
CA GLU A 81 -6.79 -19.00 -5.12
C GLU A 81 -7.42 -18.07 -4.06
N VAL A 82 -6.82 -17.98 -2.87
CA VAL A 82 -7.36 -17.09 -1.82
C VAL A 82 -7.16 -15.62 -2.17
N ILE A 83 -6.05 -15.25 -2.82
CA ILE A 83 -5.82 -13.89 -3.31
C ILE A 83 -6.88 -13.51 -4.35
N GLU A 84 -7.08 -14.33 -5.38
CA GLU A 84 -8.06 -14.10 -6.44
C GLU A 84 -9.49 -14.02 -5.90
N ALA A 85 -9.84 -14.86 -4.92
CA ALA A 85 -11.14 -14.82 -4.27
C ALA A 85 -11.37 -13.51 -3.50
N VAL A 86 -10.35 -13.01 -2.80
CA VAL A 86 -10.41 -11.74 -2.08
C VAL A 86 -10.45 -10.56 -3.05
N GLU A 87 -9.63 -10.56 -4.11
CA GLU A 87 -9.65 -9.52 -5.15
C GLU A 87 -11.02 -9.45 -5.85
N THR A 88 -11.60 -10.61 -6.15
CA THR A 88 -12.95 -10.70 -6.72
C THR A 88 -14.02 -10.13 -5.78
N GLN A 89 -13.91 -10.43 -4.48
CA GLN A 89 -14.83 -9.92 -3.46
C GLN A 89 -14.74 -8.39 -3.33
N LEU A 90 -13.53 -7.85 -3.30
CA LEU A 90 -13.29 -6.40 -3.13
C LEU A 90 -13.60 -5.60 -4.41
N GLY A 91 -13.42 -6.21 -5.58
CA GLY A 91 -13.61 -5.57 -6.88
C GLY A 91 -12.80 -4.28 -7.01
N GLU A 92 -13.40 -3.23 -7.55
CA GLU A 92 -12.75 -1.92 -7.71
C GLU A 92 -12.57 -1.14 -6.40
N LYS A 93 -13.15 -1.62 -5.29
CA LYS A 93 -13.13 -0.93 -3.98
C LYS A 93 -12.01 -1.40 -3.07
N GLY A 94 -11.09 -2.20 -3.58
CA GLY A 94 -9.98 -2.67 -2.77
C GLY A 94 -8.83 -3.21 -3.59
N ARG A 95 -7.79 -3.62 -2.86
CA ARG A 95 -6.57 -4.14 -3.48
C ARG A 95 -5.87 -5.10 -2.52
N VAL A 96 -5.23 -6.12 -3.07
CA VAL A 96 -4.41 -7.08 -2.33
C VAL A 96 -2.94 -6.94 -2.75
N LEU A 97 -2.02 -7.01 -1.79
CA LEU A 97 -0.60 -7.09 -2.04
C LEU A 97 0.03 -8.13 -1.11
N VAL A 98 0.52 -9.22 -1.67
CA VAL A 98 1.25 -10.26 -0.95
C VAL A 98 2.67 -10.31 -1.49
N ARG A 99 3.67 -10.15 -0.60
CA ARG A 99 5.08 -10.16 -1.01
C ARG A 99 6.01 -10.55 0.14
N TYR A 100 7.16 -11.10 -0.17
CA TYR A 100 8.21 -11.31 0.81
C TYR A 100 8.96 -10.03 1.18
N SER A 101 9.42 -9.98 2.42
CA SER A 101 10.42 -8.99 2.83
C SER A 101 11.77 -9.32 2.20
N GLY A 102 12.47 -8.30 1.70
CA GLY A 102 13.81 -8.44 1.13
C GLY A 102 14.87 -8.78 2.18
N THR A 103 14.67 -8.34 3.43
CA THR A 103 15.67 -8.43 4.50
C THR A 103 15.33 -9.41 5.61
N GLN A 104 14.07 -9.80 5.75
CA GLN A 104 13.58 -10.65 6.85
C GLN A 104 12.84 -11.86 6.30
N ASN A 105 12.83 -12.97 7.04
CA ASN A 105 12.09 -14.18 6.67
C ASN A 105 10.61 -14.02 7.02
N MET A 106 9.94 -13.13 6.29
CA MET A 106 8.51 -12.88 6.46
C MET A 106 7.82 -12.61 5.13
N CYS A 107 6.57 -13.00 5.07
CA CYS A 107 5.61 -12.63 4.04
C CYS A 107 4.75 -11.46 4.57
N ARG A 108 4.60 -10.43 3.77
CA ARG A 108 3.77 -9.26 4.06
C ARG A 108 2.47 -9.37 3.27
N VAL A 109 1.37 -9.45 4.00
CA VAL A 109 0.02 -9.46 3.43
C VAL A 109 -0.62 -8.11 3.72
N MET A 110 -0.95 -7.38 2.68
CA MET A 110 -1.62 -6.10 2.76
C MET A 110 -2.92 -6.15 1.97
N VAL A 111 -3.99 -5.67 2.58
CA VAL A 111 -5.30 -5.51 1.95
C VAL A 111 -5.79 -4.09 2.19
N GLU A 112 -6.29 -3.45 1.15
CA GLU A 112 -7.11 -2.25 1.20
C GLU A 112 -8.55 -2.65 0.89
N GLY A 113 -9.52 -2.00 1.53
CA GLY A 113 -10.94 -2.32 1.31
C GLY A 113 -11.87 -1.20 1.79
N PRO A 114 -13.18 -1.33 1.56
CA PRO A 114 -14.14 -0.25 1.79
C PRO A 114 -14.41 0.03 3.28
N THR A 115 -14.24 -0.98 4.15
CA THR A 115 -14.44 -0.85 5.60
C THR A 115 -13.32 -1.53 6.37
N ASN A 116 -13.07 -1.09 7.62
CA ASN A 116 -12.06 -1.72 8.48
C ASN A 116 -12.36 -3.21 8.72
N GLU A 117 -13.61 -3.57 8.95
CA GLU A 117 -14.04 -4.94 9.24
C GLU A 117 -13.82 -5.87 8.05
N GLU A 118 -14.23 -5.45 6.86
CA GLU A 118 -14.06 -6.23 5.63
C GLU A 118 -12.57 -6.36 5.28
N THR A 119 -11.82 -5.26 5.37
CA THR A 119 -10.37 -5.23 5.12
C THR A 119 -9.62 -6.19 6.04
N GLU A 120 -9.95 -6.18 7.35
CA GLU A 120 -9.33 -7.09 8.32
C GLU A 120 -9.71 -8.55 8.05
N THR A 121 -10.97 -8.83 7.77
CA THR A 121 -11.45 -10.18 7.47
C THR A 121 -10.76 -10.75 6.23
N CYS A 122 -10.70 -9.98 5.15
CA CYS A 122 -10.02 -10.36 3.92
C CYS A 122 -8.52 -10.58 4.13
N CYS A 123 -7.87 -9.70 4.89
CA CYS A 123 -6.45 -9.83 5.20
C CYS A 123 -6.17 -11.11 6.00
N ARG A 124 -6.96 -11.42 7.03
CA ARG A 124 -6.81 -12.63 7.85
C ARG A 124 -7.00 -13.91 7.03
N ARG A 125 -7.96 -13.97 6.13
CA ARG A 125 -8.16 -15.13 5.24
C ARG A 125 -6.89 -15.47 4.46
N ILE A 126 -6.22 -14.49 3.89
CA ILE A 126 -4.97 -14.70 3.17
C ILE A 126 -3.85 -15.09 4.14
N VAL A 127 -3.74 -14.40 5.27
CA VAL A 127 -2.73 -14.69 6.31
C VAL A 127 -2.81 -16.13 6.81
N ASP A 128 -4.01 -16.67 7.02
CA ASP A 128 -4.20 -18.03 7.52
C ASP A 128 -3.68 -19.06 6.52
N VAL A 129 -3.96 -18.88 5.23
CA VAL A 129 -3.41 -19.75 4.17
C VAL A 129 -1.90 -19.59 4.05
N VAL A 130 -1.38 -18.37 4.10
CA VAL A 130 0.08 -18.13 4.07
C VAL A 130 0.78 -18.79 5.24
N LYS A 131 0.20 -18.73 6.45
CA LYS A 131 0.75 -19.44 7.62
C LYS A 131 0.74 -20.95 7.43
N GLU A 132 -0.36 -21.51 6.97
CA GLU A 132 -0.47 -22.95 6.76
C GLU A 132 0.57 -23.49 5.77
N LYS A 133 0.88 -22.71 4.72
CA LYS A 133 1.76 -23.17 3.63
C LYS A 133 3.22 -22.79 3.79
N LEU A 134 3.54 -21.75 4.57
CA LEU A 134 4.89 -21.17 4.57
C LEU A 134 5.53 -21.00 5.97
N ALA A 135 4.75 -21.07 7.05
CA ALA A 135 5.27 -20.89 8.42
C ALA A 135 5.94 -22.13 9.01
#